data_959f89e8d85b6d13d2cdf985e56bdda5
#
_entry.id   959f89e8d85b6d13d2cdf985e56bdda5
#
_cell.length_a   1.000
_cell.length_b   1.000
_cell.length_c   1.000
_cell.angle_alpha   90.00
_cell.angle_beta   90.00
_cell.angle_gamma   90.00
#
_symmetry.space_group_name_H-M   'P 1'
#
loop_
_entity.id
_entity.type
_entity.pdbx_description
1 polymer ?
#
loop_
_entity_poly.entity_id
_entity_poly.type
_entity_poly.pdbx_seq_one_letter_code
_entity_poly.pdbx_strand_id
1 'polypeptide(L)'
;IASTLLSIDIKRCATELRSASLLILKNKMAKRYQTFERQKFTIKDIKPKTKEFLKEYPVVLSTTYSAKSCISKDMVFDYVIMDEASQVDIKTGALALSCAMNAVIVGDDKQLPNVISREEVKALNAIQSTYNVDDRYNAATHSFLRSCIEVFKDAPVTLLREHYRCHPQIIEFCN
;
A
#
# COMPACT_ATOMS: atom_id res chain seq x y z
N ILE A 1 -23.25 -6.24 26.41
CA ILE A 1 -22.53 -5.97 25.13
C ILE A 1 -22.12 -7.30 24.47
N ALA A 2 -21.48 -8.23 25.17
CA ALA A 2 -21.06 -9.52 24.60
C ALA A 2 -22.24 -10.39 24.12
N SER A 3 -23.38 -10.41 24.85
CA SER A 3 -24.56 -11.18 24.47
C SER A 3 -25.26 -10.62 23.21
N THR A 4 -25.19 -9.33 22.98
CA THR A 4 -25.77 -8.67 21.79
C THR A 4 -24.97 -8.97 20.54
N LEU A 5 -23.65 -9.10 20.64
CA LEU A 5 -22.76 -9.45 19.51
C LEU A 5 -22.95 -10.88 19.04
N LEU A 6 -23.32 -11.83 19.92
CA LEU A 6 -23.59 -13.22 19.57
C LEU A 6 -24.87 -13.43 18.74
N SER A 7 -25.77 -12.44 18.69
CA SER A 7 -27.01 -12.49 17.90
C SER A 7 -26.87 -11.91 16.48
N ILE A 8 -25.74 -11.31 16.14
CA ILE A 8 -25.52 -10.69 14.82
C ILE A 8 -25.02 -11.75 13.84
N ASP A 9 -25.79 -12.01 12.81
CA ASP A 9 -25.34 -12.84 11.67
C ASP A 9 -24.38 -12.00 10.79
N ILE A 10 -23.09 -12.12 11.09
CA ILE A 10 -22.01 -11.39 10.40
C ILE A 10 -22.03 -11.67 8.90
N LYS A 11 -22.30 -12.92 8.48
CA LYS A 11 -22.33 -13.27 7.04
C LYS A 11 -23.49 -12.57 6.33
N ARG A 12 -24.65 -12.54 6.95
CA ARG A 12 -25.81 -11.83 6.45
C ARG A 12 -25.55 -10.33 6.35
N CYS A 13 -25.04 -9.71 7.41
CA CYS A 13 -24.70 -8.30 7.42
C CYS A 13 -23.65 -7.93 6.36
N ALA A 14 -22.61 -8.76 6.18
CA ALA A 14 -21.61 -8.55 5.13
C ALA A 14 -22.22 -8.64 3.72
N THR A 15 -23.12 -9.57 3.50
CA THR A 15 -23.82 -9.72 2.21
C THR A 15 -24.73 -8.53 1.92
N GLU A 16 -25.51 -8.09 2.91
CA GLU A 16 -26.38 -6.93 2.80
C GLU A 16 -25.57 -5.64 2.56
N LEU A 17 -24.47 -5.43 3.29
CA LEU A 17 -23.56 -4.30 3.10
C LEU A 17 -22.97 -4.29 1.70
N ARG A 18 -22.50 -5.44 1.21
CA ARG A 18 -21.96 -5.57 -0.15
C ARG A 18 -23.00 -5.22 -1.20
N SER A 19 -24.21 -5.74 -1.06
CA SER A 19 -25.32 -5.49 -1.99
C SER A 19 -25.72 -4.01 -2.01
N ALA A 20 -25.86 -3.40 -0.83
CA ALA A 20 -26.18 -1.98 -0.71
C ALA A 20 -25.05 -1.09 -1.29
N SER A 21 -23.80 -1.42 -1.01
CA SER A 21 -22.64 -0.69 -1.53
C SER A 21 -22.56 -0.75 -3.06
N LEU A 22 -22.81 -1.93 -3.65
CA LEU A 22 -22.86 -2.09 -5.10
C LEU A 22 -24.00 -1.31 -5.75
N LEU A 23 -25.18 -1.28 -5.11
CA LEU A 23 -26.33 -0.51 -5.60
C LEU A 23 -26.02 1.00 -5.59
N ILE A 24 -25.46 1.51 -4.48
CA ILE A 24 -25.06 2.90 -4.36
C ILE A 24 -24.01 3.26 -5.42
N LEU A 25 -23.01 2.41 -5.61
CA LEU A 25 -21.97 2.61 -6.61
C LEU A 25 -22.56 2.67 -8.02
N LYS A 26 -23.39 1.69 -8.39
CA LYS A 26 -24.08 1.67 -9.69
C LYS A 26 -24.89 2.94 -9.94
N ASN A 27 -25.67 3.39 -8.94
CA ASN A 27 -26.48 4.59 -9.05
C ASN A 27 -25.62 5.86 -9.20
N LYS A 28 -24.53 5.97 -8.43
CA LYS A 28 -23.59 7.10 -8.55
C LYS A 28 -22.90 7.11 -9.91
N MET A 29 -22.47 5.97 -10.41
CA MET A 29 -21.85 5.86 -11.73
C MET A 29 -22.85 6.17 -12.85
N ALA A 30 -24.04 5.60 -12.80
CA ALA A 30 -25.09 5.91 -13.76
C ALA A 30 -25.37 7.42 -13.81
N LYS A 31 -25.56 8.06 -12.65
CA LYS A 31 -25.78 9.52 -12.57
C LYS A 31 -24.60 10.32 -13.14
N ARG A 32 -23.36 9.89 -12.88
CA ARG A 32 -22.16 10.59 -13.35
C ARG A 32 -22.00 10.53 -14.87
N TYR A 33 -22.34 9.39 -15.49
CA TYR A 33 -22.12 9.15 -16.92
C TYR A 33 -23.39 9.24 -17.78
N GLN A 34 -24.51 9.74 -17.23
CA GLN A 34 -25.75 9.93 -17.99
C GLN A 34 -25.64 10.99 -19.11
N THR A 35 -24.82 12.02 -18.90
CA THR A 35 -24.81 13.23 -19.72
C THR A 35 -23.50 13.50 -20.45
N PHE A 36 -22.46 12.71 -20.22
CA PHE A 36 -21.16 12.89 -20.88
C PHE A 36 -20.42 11.57 -21.06
N GLU A 37 -19.64 11.49 -22.12
CA GLU A 37 -18.75 10.37 -22.35
C GLU A 37 -17.55 10.44 -21.39
N ARG A 38 -17.09 9.25 -20.99
CA ARG A 38 -15.89 9.11 -20.16
C ARG A 38 -14.66 9.61 -20.93
N GLN A 39 -13.91 10.51 -20.34
CA GLN A 39 -12.70 11.03 -20.96
C GLN A 39 -11.66 9.90 -21.10
N LYS A 40 -11.12 9.76 -22.31
CA LYS A 40 -10.03 8.83 -22.61
C LYS A 40 -8.69 9.55 -22.51
N PHE A 41 -7.72 8.86 -21.93
CA PHE A 41 -6.36 9.36 -21.78
C PHE A 41 -5.38 8.41 -22.46
N THR A 42 -4.36 8.96 -23.08
CA THR A 42 -3.18 8.22 -23.52
C THR A 42 -2.07 8.35 -22.47
N ILE A 43 -1.05 7.50 -22.55
CA ILE A 43 0.12 7.56 -21.63
C ILE A 43 0.76 8.97 -21.65
N LYS A 44 0.77 9.64 -22.82
CA LYS A 44 1.32 10.98 -22.98
C LYS A 44 0.50 12.06 -22.29
N ASP A 45 -0.79 11.85 -22.07
CA ASP A 45 -1.69 12.79 -21.41
C ASP A 45 -1.59 12.75 -19.88
N ILE A 46 -1.13 11.65 -19.29
CA ILE A 46 -1.20 11.42 -17.83
C ILE A 46 -0.45 12.52 -17.05
N LYS A 47 0.78 12.83 -17.42
CA LYS A 47 1.58 13.86 -16.73
C LYS A 47 1.04 15.28 -16.93
N PRO A 48 0.79 15.75 -18.15
CA PRO A 48 0.30 17.11 -18.36
C PRO A 48 -1.13 17.32 -17.87
N LYS A 49 -1.95 16.27 -17.83
CA LYS A 49 -3.37 16.32 -17.41
C LYS A 49 -3.63 15.48 -16.14
N THR A 50 -2.67 15.46 -15.23
CA THR A 50 -2.75 14.60 -14.02
C THR A 50 -4.03 14.84 -13.20
N LYS A 51 -4.46 16.10 -13.04
CA LYS A 51 -5.68 16.43 -12.27
C LYS A 51 -6.94 15.85 -12.91
N GLU A 52 -7.09 16.00 -14.20
CA GLU A 52 -8.21 15.47 -14.97
C GLU A 52 -8.18 13.95 -14.99
N PHE A 53 -6.99 13.39 -15.17
CA PHE A 53 -6.78 11.95 -15.13
C PHE A 53 -7.18 11.34 -13.76
N LEU A 54 -6.73 11.92 -12.65
CA LEU A 54 -7.04 11.42 -11.32
C LEU A 54 -8.51 11.63 -10.92
N LYS A 55 -9.19 12.63 -11.46
CA LYS A 55 -10.65 12.76 -11.29
C LYS A 55 -11.41 11.57 -11.91
N GLU A 56 -10.92 11.06 -13.01
CA GLU A 56 -11.54 9.96 -13.75
C GLU A 56 -11.06 8.59 -13.25
N TYR A 57 -9.77 8.51 -12.90
CA TYR A 57 -9.08 7.32 -12.41
C TYR A 57 -8.41 7.59 -11.07
N PRO A 58 -9.17 7.61 -9.95
CA PRO A 58 -8.62 7.99 -8.64
C PRO A 58 -7.70 6.94 -8.03
N VAL A 59 -7.67 5.73 -8.56
CA VAL A 59 -6.79 4.64 -8.11
C VAL A 59 -5.78 4.33 -9.21
N VAL A 60 -4.50 4.43 -8.87
CA VAL A 60 -3.38 4.14 -9.77
C VAL A 60 -2.59 2.96 -9.21
N LEU A 61 -2.41 1.91 -10.01
CA LEU A 61 -1.57 0.78 -9.68
C LEU A 61 -0.18 0.99 -10.29
N SER A 62 0.85 0.81 -9.47
CA SER A 62 2.24 1.02 -9.89
C SER A 62 3.20 0.16 -9.06
N THR A 63 4.42 0.00 -9.53
CA THR A 63 5.51 -0.46 -8.68
C THR A 63 6.00 0.68 -7.79
N THR A 64 6.65 0.38 -6.67
CA THR A 64 7.25 1.38 -5.78
C THR A 64 8.22 2.31 -6.52
N TYR A 65 9.00 1.76 -7.44
CA TYR A 65 9.96 2.52 -8.25
C TYR A 65 9.29 3.49 -9.21
N SER A 66 8.15 3.11 -9.81
CA SER A 66 7.47 3.90 -10.84
C SER A 66 6.43 4.88 -10.27
N ALA A 67 6.04 4.74 -9.02
CA ALA A 67 4.95 5.51 -8.41
C ALA A 67 5.13 7.03 -8.61
N LYS A 68 6.32 7.57 -8.33
CA LYS A 68 6.62 9.00 -8.49
C LYS A 68 6.55 9.48 -9.94
N SER A 69 6.82 8.59 -10.89
CA SER A 69 6.80 8.94 -12.31
C SER A 69 5.41 8.89 -12.95
N CYS A 70 4.42 8.33 -12.25
CA CYS A 70 3.05 8.20 -12.75
C CYS A 70 2.26 9.51 -12.76
N ILE A 71 2.69 10.52 -12.00
CA ILE A 71 2.00 11.80 -11.85
C ILE A 71 2.94 12.97 -12.14
N SER A 72 2.37 14.18 -12.31
CA SER A 72 3.16 15.39 -12.40
C SER A 72 3.92 15.69 -11.11
N LYS A 73 5.02 16.45 -11.20
CA LYS A 73 5.89 16.75 -10.05
C LYS A 73 5.16 17.50 -8.92
N ASP A 74 4.18 18.32 -9.29
CA ASP A 74 3.44 19.19 -8.37
C ASP A 74 2.22 18.51 -7.72
N MET A 75 2.03 17.21 -8.00
CA MET A 75 0.92 16.44 -7.46
C MET A 75 1.41 15.39 -6.49
N VAL A 76 0.59 15.17 -5.45
CA VAL A 76 0.72 14.07 -4.51
C VAL A 76 -0.62 13.36 -4.39
N PHE A 77 -0.60 12.06 -4.12
CA PHE A 77 -1.79 11.29 -3.81
C PHE A 77 -2.27 11.56 -2.38
N ASP A 78 -3.54 11.35 -2.11
CA ASP A 78 -4.04 11.39 -0.73
C ASP A 78 -3.48 10.22 0.08
N TYR A 79 -3.37 9.04 -0.55
CA TYR A 79 -2.87 7.82 0.06
C TYR A 79 -1.94 7.05 -0.87
N VAL A 80 -0.90 6.46 -0.29
CA VAL A 80 -0.18 5.33 -0.87
C VAL A 80 -0.47 4.08 -0.03
N ILE A 81 -0.84 2.99 -0.71
CA ILE A 81 -0.99 1.67 -0.10
C ILE A 81 0.10 0.80 -0.67
N MET A 82 1.03 0.38 0.18
CA MET A 82 2.16 -0.46 -0.22
C MET A 82 1.97 -1.85 0.35
N ASP A 83 1.84 -2.83 -0.53
CA ASP A 83 1.77 -4.24 -0.16
C ASP A 83 3.14 -4.91 -0.25
N GLU A 84 3.35 -6.00 0.50
CA GLU A 84 4.60 -6.75 0.58
C GLU A 84 5.82 -5.86 0.97
N ALA A 85 5.61 -4.90 1.86
CA ALA A 85 6.63 -3.90 2.21
C ALA A 85 7.88 -4.49 2.90
N SER A 86 7.82 -5.73 3.38
CA SER A 86 8.98 -6.48 3.87
C SER A 86 10.01 -6.80 2.78
N GLN A 87 9.58 -6.86 1.52
CA GLN A 87 10.43 -7.11 0.35
C GLN A 87 10.92 -5.83 -0.33
N VAL A 88 10.48 -4.67 0.16
CA VAL A 88 10.85 -3.36 -0.40
C VAL A 88 12.11 -2.84 0.31
N ASP A 89 13.06 -2.34 -0.46
CA ASP A 89 14.23 -1.64 0.08
C ASP A 89 13.85 -0.22 0.55
N ILE A 90 14.60 0.32 1.51
CA ILE A 90 14.31 1.62 2.13
C ILE A 90 14.29 2.76 1.11
N LYS A 91 15.15 2.73 0.10
CA LYS A 91 15.28 3.82 -0.89
C LYS A 91 14.03 3.93 -1.75
N THR A 92 13.58 2.80 -2.31
CA THR A 92 12.38 2.76 -3.16
C THR A 92 11.10 2.94 -2.33
N GLY A 93 11.07 2.44 -1.10
CA GLY A 93 9.98 2.69 -0.16
C GLY A 93 9.84 4.17 0.19
N ALA A 94 10.93 4.85 0.51
CA ALA A 94 10.95 6.28 0.78
C ALA A 94 10.51 7.11 -0.46
N LEU A 95 10.95 6.70 -1.66
CA LEU A 95 10.49 7.33 -2.90
C LEU A 95 8.98 7.20 -3.08
N ALA A 96 8.41 6.03 -2.81
CA ALA A 96 6.96 5.82 -2.88
C ALA A 96 6.21 6.63 -1.81
N LEU A 97 6.72 6.71 -0.57
CA LEU A 97 6.15 7.59 0.47
C LEU A 97 6.10 9.06 0.04
N SER A 98 7.12 9.54 -0.66
CA SER A 98 7.17 10.92 -1.15
C SER A 98 6.06 11.27 -2.16
N CYS A 99 5.29 10.29 -2.60
CA CYS A 99 4.21 10.47 -3.57
C CYS A 99 2.86 10.75 -2.93
N ALA A 100 2.71 10.63 -1.61
CA ALA A 100 1.41 10.74 -0.95
C ALA A 100 1.48 11.46 0.40
N MET A 101 0.33 11.96 0.84
CA MET A 101 0.19 12.62 2.13
C MET A 101 0.01 11.63 3.28
N ASN A 102 -0.59 10.47 3.01
CA ASN A 102 -0.83 9.41 3.97
C ASN A 102 -0.34 8.08 3.40
N ALA A 103 0.04 7.15 4.29
CA ALA A 103 0.52 5.83 3.89
C ALA A 103 -0.16 4.71 4.67
N VAL A 104 -0.45 3.61 3.97
CA VAL A 104 -0.81 2.32 4.55
C VAL A 104 0.26 1.33 4.11
N ILE A 105 1.02 0.83 5.08
CA ILE A 105 2.13 -0.08 4.82
C ILE A 105 1.70 -1.48 5.26
N VAL A 106 1.61 -2.39 4.30
CA VAL A 106 1.20 -3.78 4.51
C VAL A 106 2.38 -4.70 4.26
N GLY A 107 2.57 -5.67 5.13
CA GLY A 107 3.65 -6.65 4.98
C GLY A 107 3.76 -7.54 6.21
N ASP A 108 4.67 -8.49 6.15
CA ASP A 108 4.95 -9.45 7.19
C ASP A 108 6.45 -9.38 7.55
N ASP A 109 6.76 -8.97 8.76
CA ASP A 109 8.14 -8.81 9.25
C ASP A 109 8.85 -10.15 9.50
N LYS A 110 8.10 -11.26 9.50
CA LYS A 110 8.63 -12.63 9.63
C LYS A 110 8.95 -13.28 8.29
N GLN A 111 8.50 -12.70 7.18
CA GLN A 111 8.89 -13.17 5.85
C GLN A 111 10.33 -12.74 5.53
N LEU A 112 10.94 -13.49 4.60
CA LEU A 112 12.29 -13.19 4.12
C LEU A 112 12.35 -11.74 3.59
N PRO A 113 13.26 -10.91 4.12
CA PRO A 113 13.46 -9.56 3.62
C PRO A 113 14.07 -9.60 2.22
N ASN A 114 14.14 -8.42 1.59
CA ASN A 114 14.86 -8.26 0.33
C ASN A 114 16.30 -8.77 0.44
N VAL A 115 16.70 -9.62 -0.51
CA VAL A 115 18.05 -10.20 -0.55
C VAL A 115 19.03 -9.19 -1.15
N ILE A 116 20.00 -8.77 -0.37
CA ILE A 116 21.02 -7.78 -0.75
C ILE A 116 22.34 -8.52 -0.99
N SER A 117 23.07 -8.18 -2.05
CA SER A 117 24.38 -8.76 -2.33
C SER A 117 25.42 -8.29 -1.27
N ARG A 118 26.47 -9.10 -1.11
CA ARG A 118 27.56 -8.74 -0.14
C ARG A 118 28.26 -7.42 -0.50
N GLU A 119 28.31 -7.10 -1.78
CA GLU A 119 28.92 -5.85 -2.27
C GLU A 119 28.06 -4.65 -1.95
N GLU A 120 26.73 -4.79 -2.15
CA GLU A 120 25.76 -3.75 -1.75
C GLU A 120 25.76 -3.51 -0.24
N VAL A 121 25.83 -4.56 0.59
CA VAL A 121 25.94 -4.42 2.05
C VAL A 121 27.17 -3.58 2.43
N LYS A 122 28.32 -3.83 1.81
CA LYS A 122 29.53 -3.04 2.08
C LYS A 122 29.34 -1.56 1.70
N ALA A 123 28.74 -1.31 0.53
CA ALA A 123 28.48 0.06 0.07
C ALA A 123 27.49 0.79 0.98
N LEU A 124 26.41 0.13 1.40
CA LEU A 124 25.41 0.70 2.30
C LEU A 124 25.99 1.02 3.69
N ASN A 125 26.81 0.12 4.25
CA ASN A 125 27.49 0.36 5.51
C ASN A 125 28.52 1.52 5.41
N ALA A 126 29.20 1.66 4.29
CA ALA A 126 30.08 2.80 4.04
C ALA A 126 29.30 4.13 4.00
N ILE A 127 28.13 4.15 3.33
CA ILE A 127 27.24 5.30 3.31
C ILE A 127 26.75 5.64 4.72
N GLN A 128 26.30 4.63 5.48
CA GLN A 128 25.85 4.83 6.85
C GLN A 128 26.92 5.49 7.69
N SER A 129 28.15 4.98 7.66
CA SER A 129 29.28 5.52 8.43
C SER A 129 29.66 6.92 7.97
N THR A 130 29.69 7.18 6.65
CA THR A 130 30.09 8.48 6.10
C THR A 130 29.11 9.60 6.46
N TYR A 131 27.82 9.31 6.44
CA TYR A 131 26.77 10.30 6.65
C TYR A 131 26.12 10.21 8.03
N ASN A 132 26.64 9.36 8.92
CA ASN A 132 26.09 9.12 10.27
C ASN A 132 24.57 8.85 10.23
N VAL A 133 24.14 7.96 9.32
CA VAL A 133 22.73 7.59 9.17
C VAL A 133 22.29 6.75 10.35
N ASP A 134 21.16 7.09 10.97
CA ASP A 134 20.58 6.34 12.08
C ASP A 134 20.32 4.87 11.68
N ASP A 135 20.58 3.94 12.60
CA ASP A 135 20.46 2.49 12.35
C ASP A 135 19.08 2.08 11.84
N ARG A 136 18.02 2.76 12.25
CA ARG A 136 16.65 2.52 11.77
C ARG A 136 16.47 2.72 10.26
N TYR A 137 17.36 3.45 9.63
CA TYR A 137 17.39 3.69 8.18
C TYR A 137 18.50 2.90 7.47
N ASN A 138 19.15 1.96 8.16
CA ASN A 138 20.20 1.15 7.56
C ASN A 138 19.62 0.13 6.59
N ALA A 139 19.72 0.42 5.29
CA ALA A 139 19.20 -0.45 4.24
C ALA A 139 19.95 -1.78 4.10
N ALA A 140 21.11 -1.95 4.76
CA ALA A 140 21.82 -3.22 4.78
C ALA A 140 21.22 -4.23 5.78
N THR A 141 20.47 -3.76 6.77
CA THR A 141 19.92 -4.60 7.86
C THR A 141 18.40 -4.53 7.96
N HIS A 142 17.78 -3.53 7.37
CA HIS A 142 16.34 -3.28 7.47
C HIS A 142 15.67 -3.29 6.09
N SER A 143 14.51 -3.97 6.04
CA SER A 143 13.54 -3.72 4.97
C SER A 143 12.83 -2.40 5.22
N PHE A 144 12.10 -1.91 4.22
CA PHE A 144 11.28 -0.72 4.38
C PHE A 144 10.21 -0.86 5.47
N LEU A 145 9.53 -2.02 5.54
CA LEU A 145 8.56 -2.30 6.60
C LEU A 145 9.18 -2.20 7.99
N ARG A 146 10.33 -2.86 8.20
CA ARG A 146 11.01 -2.85 9.48
C ARG A 146 11.44 -1.44 9.90
N SER A 147 11.99 -0.68 8.97
CA SER A 147 12.33 0.73 9.19
C SER A 147 11.10 1.54 9.60
N CYS A 148 9.96 1.36 8.91
CA CYS A 148 8.70 2.03 9.26
C CYS A 148 8.23 1.69 10.68
N ILE A 149 8.26 0.41 11.08
CA ILE A 149 7.86 -0.02 12.43
C ILE A 149 8.74 0.63 13.51
N GLU A 150 10.04 0.73 13.27
CA GLU A 150 10.98 1.30 14.23
C GLU A 150 10.91 2.83 14.31
N VAL A 151 10.55 3.49 13.22
CA VAL A 151 10.49 4.96 13.15
C VAL A 151 9.12 5.48 13.60
N PHE A 152 8.04 4.87 13.14
CA PHE A 152 6.67 5.33 13.41
C PHE A 152 6.02 4.55 14.55
N LYS A 153 6.60 4.59 15.74
CA LYS A 153 6.16 3.83 16.92
C LYS A 153 4.72 4.10 17.35
N ASP A 154 4.24 5.30 17.10
CA ASP A 154 2.87 5.74 17.46
C ASP A 154 1.85 5.50 16.34
N ALA A 155 2.27 4.95 15.20
CA ALA A 155 1.35 4.64 14.11
C ALA A 155 0.42 3.48 14.50
N PRO A 156 -0.86 3.54 14.13
CA PRO A 156 -1.78 2.44 14.40
C PRO A 156 -1.35 1.18 13.64
N VAL A 157 -1.24 0.06 14.36
CA VAL A 157 -0.89 -1.24 13.79
C VAL A 157 -2.07 -2.20 13.92
N THR A 158 -2.45 -2.83 12.80
CA THR A 158 -3.49 -3.85 12.76
C THR A 158 -2.89 -5.16 12.33
N LEU A 159 -2.97 -6.17 13.20
CA LEU A 159 -2.55 -7.53 12.90
C LEU A 159 -3.68 -8.27 12.18
N LEU A 160 -3.43 -8.72 10.95
CA LEU A 160 -4.32 -9.61 10.21
C LEU A 160 -4.15 -11.04 10.74
N ARG A 161 -5.22 -11.62 11.30
CA ARG A 161 -5.20 -12.93 11.97
C ARG A 161 -5.84 -14.04 11.15
N GLU A 162 -6.49 -13.72 10.06
CA GLU A 162 -7.21 -14.66 9.22
C GLU A 162 -6.51 -14.84 7.88
N HIS A 163 -6.46 -16.06 7.41
CA HIS A 163 -5.92 -16.39 6.10
C HIS A 163 -6.97 -17.12 5.26
N TYR A 164 -6.96 -16.86 3.94
CA TYR A 164 -7.94 -17.41 3.00
C TYR A 164 -7.28 -18.07 1.77
N ARG A 165 -5.94 -18.04 1.67
CA ARG A 165 -5.21 -18.52 0.49
C ARG A 165 -4.93 -20.03 0.51
N CYS A 166 -4.76 -20.63 1.69
CA CYS A 166 -4.35 -22.01 1.81
C CYS A 166 -5.44 -22.87 2.44
N HIS A 167 -5.47 -24.14 2.07
CA HIS A 167 -6.34 -25.11 2.74
C HIS A 167 -5.97 -25.20 4.23
N PRO A 168 -6.95 -25.31 5.16
CA PRO A 168 -6.68 -25.35 6.61
C PRO A 168 -5.60 -26.36 7.00
N GLN A 169 -5.62 -27.58 6.45
CA GLN A 169 -4.63 -28.62 6.75
C GLN A 169 -3.17 -28.25 6.39
N ILE A 170 -2.97 -27.38 5.38
CA ILE A 170 -1.64 -26.90 5.01
C ILE A 170 -1.15 -25.89 6.02
N ILE A 171 -2.04 -25.00 6.48
CA ILE A 171 -1.68 -23.96 7.45
C ILE A 171 -1.46 -24.56 8.84
N GLU A 172 -2.27 -25.53 9.26
CA GLU A 172 -2.08 -26.24 10.54
C GLU A 172 -0.71 -26.95 10.61
N PHE A 173 -0.18 -27.36 9.46
CA PHE A 173 1.17 -27.95 9.39
C PHE A 173 2.28 -26.88 9.54
N CYS A 174 2.03 -25.64 9.18
CA CYS A 174 3.02 -24.54 9.21
C CYS A 174 3.02 -23.76 10.55
N ASN A 175 2.01 -23.94 11.39
CA ASN A 175 1.88 -23.31 12.71
C ASN A 175 2.30 -24.29 13.82
#